data_7f7679d21ccaec1b00e340af2197f3aa
#
_entry.id   7f7679d21ccaec1b00e340af2197f3aa
#
_cell.length_a   1.000
_cell.length_b   1.000
_cell.length_c   1.000
_cell.angle_alpha   90.00
_cell.angle_beta   90.00
_cell.angle_gamma   90.00
#
_symmetry.space_group_name_H-M   'P 1'
#
loop_
_entity.id
_entity.type
_entity.pdbx_description
1 polymer ?
#
loop_
_entity_poly.entity_id
_entity_poly.type
_entity_poly.pdbx_seq_one_letter_code
_entity_poly.pdbx_strand_id
1 'polypeptide(L)'
;MERLIGCLLAASVVLFSASTKSGNTPIGAELVPAGTPYSPGILAADTLYVSGLQGTDPKTYALPSDFGQEVRNSLENVGRVLNDAHMNYSDVASVQIYLVDLSQFQEVNTIYKGYFKNPLPSRTTVQVAKLSLGAHIEVAAIARK
;
A
#
# COMPACT_ATOMS: atom_id res chain seq x y z
N MET A 1 -42.04 -31.49 -52.69
CA MET A 1 -41.54 -31.69 -51.31
C MET A 1 -40.33 -30.82 -51.15
N GLU A 2 -40.56 -29.54 -50.77
CA GLU A 2 -39.44 -28.58 -50.51
C GLU A 2 -39.18 -28.51 -49.01
N ARG A 3 -37.95 -28.78 -48.64
CA ARG A 3 -37.50 -28.66 -47.26
C ARG A 3 -36.92 -27.26 -47.06
N LEU A 4 -37.65 -26.42 -46.31
CA LEU A 4 -37.14 -25.14 -45.80
C LEU A 4 -36.16 -25.42 -44.67
N ILE A 5 -34.87 -25.10 -44.91
CA ILE A 5 -33.82 -25.09 -43.90
C ILE A 5 -33.86 -23.70 -43.23
N GLY A 6 -34.42 -23.65 -42.02
CA GLY A 6 -34.40 -22.42 -41.21
C GLY A 6 -33.00 -22.22 -40.60
N CYS A 7 -32.32 -21.15 -41.01
CA CYS A 7 -31.04 -20.72 -40.46
C CYS A 7 -31.31 -19.90 -39.17
N LEU A 8 -31.06 -20.48 -38.00
CA LEU A 8 -31.09 -19.75 -36.73
C LEU A 8 -29.79 -18.93 -36.60
N LEU A 9 -29.90 -17.62 -36.79
CA LEU A 9 -28.82 -16.68 -36.39
C LEU A 9 -28.84 -16.51 -34.87
N ALA A 10 -27.87 -17.09 -34.19
CA ALA A 10 -27.60 -16.81 -32.78
C ALA A 10 -26.90 -15.44 -32.67
N ALA A 11 -27.61 -14.42 -32.27
CA ALA A 11 -27.03 -13.12 -31.93
C ALA A 11 -26.33 -13.19 -30.58
N SER A 12 -24.99 -13.26 -30.61
CA SER A 12 -24.18 -13.15 -29.40
C SER A 12 -24.20 -11.69 -28.91
N VAL A 13 -24.91 -11.43 -27.81
CA VAL A 13 -24.88 -10.13 -27.13
C VAL A 13 -23.60 -10.07 -26.29
N VAL A 14 -22.62 -9.34 -26.79
CA VAL A 14 -21.44 -9.00 -26.01
C VAL A 14 -21.83 -7.87 -25.03
N LEU A 15 -22.07 -8.22 -23.78
CA LEU A 15 -22.26 -7.25 -22.71
C LEU A 15 -20.92 -6.56 -22.41
N PHE A 16 -20.73 -5.37 -22.96
CA PHE A 16 -19.67 -4.46 -22.53
C PHE A 16 -20.06 -3.96 -21.15
N SER A 17 -19.45 -4.54 -20.10
CA SER A 17 -19.52 -3.97 -18.76
C SER A 17 -18.70 -2.68 -18.77
N ALA A 18 -19.38 -1.54 -18.81
CA ALA A 18 -18.74 -0.25 -18.61
C ALA A 18 -18.20 -0.22 -17.17
N SER A 19 -16.88 -0.35 -17.03
CA SER A 19 -16.20 -0.10 -15.74
C SER A 19 -16.47 1.36 -15.38
N THR A 20 -17.35 1.60 -14.42
CA THR A 20 -17.52 2.93 -13.83
C THR A 20 -16.18 3.28 -13.18
N LYS A 21 -15.56 4.38 -13.63
CA LYS A 21 -14.32 4.90 -13.06
C LYS A 21 -14.59 5.19 -11.58
N SER A 22 -14.19 4.27 -10.71
CA SER A 22 -14.22 4.50 -9.26
C SER A 22 -13.33 5.70 -8.97
N GLY A 23 -13.86 6.71 -8.28
CA GLY A 23 -13.06 7.86 -7.84
C GLY A 23 -11.97 7.43 -6.87
N ASN A 24 -10.97 8.27 -6.66
CA ASN A 24 -9.95 8.08 -5.63
C ASN A 24 -10.60 8.15 -4.24
N THR A 25 -10.44 7.10 -3.44
CA THR A 25 -10.97 7.02 -2.07
C THR A 25 -9.82 7.17 -1.07
N PRO A 26 -9.83 8.21 -0.21
CA PRO A 26 -8.86 8.33 0.88
C PRO A 26 -9.01 7.22 1.91
N ILE A 27 -7.89 6.70 2.40
CA ILE A 27 -7.80 5.58 3.35
C ILE A 27 -6.86 5.96 4.49
N GLY A 28 -7.15 5.54 5.72
CA GLY A 28 -6.27 5.64 6.90
C GLY A 28 -6.17 7.05 7.49
N ALA A 29 -7.22 7.85 7.40
CA ALA A 29 -7.20 9.26 7.85
C ALA A 29 -6.80 9.44 9.33
N GLU A 30 -7.03 8.43 10.17
CA GLU A 30 -6.69 8.43 11.61
C GLU A 30 -5.19 8.26 11.89
N LEU A 31 -4.39 7.89 10.89
CA LEU A 31 -2.93 7.72 11.04
C LEU A 31 -2.14 9.03 10.97
N VAL A 32 -2.80 10.12 10.66
CA VAL A 32 -2.18 11.45 10.57
C VAL A 32 -3.03 12.51 11.28
N PRO A 33 -2.42 13.59 11.79
CA PRO A 33 -3.17 14.69 12.39
C PRO A 33 -4.20 15.30 11.43
N ALA A 34 -5.33 15.75 11.98
CA ALA A 34 -6.33 16.48 11.19
C ALA A 34 -5.71 17.72 10.53
N GLY A 35 -6.05 17.94 9.26
CA GLY A 35 -5.51 19.07 8.48
C GLY A 35 -4.17 18.77 7.78
N THR A 36 -3.65 17.55 7.88
CA THR A 36 -2.50 17.09 7.08
C THR A 36 -2.83 17.21 5.58
N PRO A 37 -1.92 17.77 4.73
CA PRO A 37 -2.21 18.07 3.33
C PRO A 37 -2.10 16.86 2.38
N TYR A 38 -2.18 15.64 2.89
CA TYR A 38 -2.16 14.37 2.13
C TYR A 38 -3.00 13.30 2.84
N SER A 39 -3.34 12.23 2.11
CA SER A 39 -3.97 11.02 2.67
C SER A 39 -2.94 9.95 2.91
N PRO A 40 -2.98 9.18 4.02
CA PRO A 40 -2.10 8.03 4.25
C PRO A 40 -2.20 6.96 3.18
N GLY A 41 -3.36 6.81 2.55
CA GLY A 41 -3.56 5.95 1.40
C GLY A 41 -4.62 6.50 0.45
N ILE A 42 -4.50 6.15 -0.83
CA ILE A 42 -5.50 6.40 -1.86
C ILE A 42 -5.81 5.09 -2.56
N LEU A 43 -7.06 4.64 -2.46
CA LEU A 43 -7.57 3.53 -3.25
C LEU A 43 -8.13 4.07 -4.57
N ALA A 44 -7.47 3.70 -5.67
CA ALA A 44 -7.85 4.04 -7.04
C ALA A 44 -8.19 2.75 -7.81
N ALA A 45 -9.46 2.49 -8.01
CA ALA A 45 -9.98 1.22 -8.55
C ALA A 45 -9.52 0.02 -7.68
N ASP A 46 -8.66 -0.85 -8.23
CA ASP A 46 -8.10 -2.04 -7.56
C ASP A 46 -6.70 -1.82 -6.96
N THR A 47 -6.17 -0.60 -7.07
CA THR A 47 -4.81 -0.27 -6.67
C THR A 47 -4.81 0.71 -5.50
N LEU A 48 -4.12 0.34 -4.41
CA LEU A 48 -3.90 1.16 -3.23
C LEU A 48 -2.49 1.75 -3.29
N TYR A 49 -2.41 3.06 -3.23
CA TYR A 49 -1.18 3.83 -3.07
C TYR A 49 -1.06 4.26 -1.62
N VAL A 50 -0.10 3.70 -0.89
CA VAL A 50 0.21 4.06 0.50
C VAL A 50 1.30 5.11 0.49
N SER A 51 1.05 6.25 1.13
CA SER A 51 2.02 7.34 1.32
C SER A 51 3.21 6.89 2.15
N GLY A 52 4.29 7.66 2.17
CA GLY A 52 5.38 7.46 3.11
C GLY A 52 4.88 7.58 4.55
N LEU A 53 4.94 6.47 5.29
CA LEU A 53 4.52 6.39 6.69
C LEU A 53 5.74 6.16 7.58
N GLN A 54 5.92 7.03 8.56
CA GLN A 54 6.95 6.94 9.59
C GLN A 54 6.51 6.00 10.71
N GLY A 55 7.46 5.64 11.57
CA GLY A 55 7.21 4.76 12.71
C GLY A 55 6.58 5.44 13.92
N THR A 56 5.70 6.41 13.70
CA THR A 56 4.97 7.09 14.77
C THR A 56 3.89 6.22 15.38
N ASP A 57 3.64 6.38 16.67
CA ASP A 57 2.45 5.83 17.32
C ASP A 57 1.19 6.54 16.79
N PRO A 58 0.17 5.81 16.33
CA PRO A 58 -1.00 6.43 15.68
C PRO A 58 -1.90 7.24 16.62
N LYS A 59 -1.74 7.13 17.95
CA LYS A 59 -2.54 7.88 18.93
C LYS A 59 -1.84 9.15 19.39
N THR A 60 -0.53 9.07 19.58
CA THR A 60 0.28 10.18 20.14
C THR A 60 1.08 10.92 19.08
N TYR A 61 1.23 10.31 17.88
CA TYR A 61 2.10 10.76 16.79
C TYR A 61 3.58 10.89 17.17
N ALA A 62 3.97 10.30 18.31
CA ALA A 62 5.35 10.29 18.76
C ALA A 62 6.15 9.15 18.13
N LEU A 63 7.44 9.40 17.89
CA LEU A 63 8.40 8.37 17.50
C LEU A 63 8.87 7.60 18.74
N PRO A 64 9.08 6.28 18.66
CA PRO A 64 9.75 5.52 19.71
C PRO A 64 11.24 5.90 19.76
N SER A 65 11.89 5.65 20.89
CA SER A 65 13.34 5.85 21.04
C SER A 65 14.18 4.71 20.47
N ASP A 66 13.59 3.53 20.28
CA ASP A 66 14.23 2.34 19.72
C ASP A 66 13.99 2.26 18.22
N PHE A 67 15.08 2.17 17.43
CA PHE A 67 14.98 2.14 15.97
C PHE A 67 14.25 0.90 15.45
N GLY A 68 14.50 -0.28 16.03
CA GLY A 68 13.79 -1.50 15.64
C GLY A 68 12.28 -1.39 15.89
N GLN A 69 11.87 -0.70 16.95
CA GLN A 69 10.46 -0.40 17.21
C GLN A 69 9.91 0.61 16.19
N GLU A 70 10.70 1.62 15.80
CA GLU A 70 10.32 2.58 14.76
C GLU A 70 10.09 1.88 13.42
N VAL A 71 10.96 0.92 13.05
CA VAL A 71 10.78 0.09 11.85
C VAL A 71 9.48 -0.71 11.92
N ARG A 72 9.21 -1.39 13.05
CA ARG A 72 7.96 -2.14 13.26
C ARG A 72 6.74 -1.24 13.13
N ASN A 73 6.74 -0.11 13.82
CA ASN A 73 5.62 0.83 13.77
C ASN A 73 5.36 1.35 12.35
N SER A 74 6.42 1.68 11.59
CA SER A 74 6.28 2.12 10.19
C SER A 74 5.63 1.06 9.32
N LEU A 75 6.07 -0.20 9.42
CA LEU A 75 5.46 -1.33 8.71
C LEU A 75 4.01 -1.58 9.16
N GLU A 76 3.74 -1.52 10.46
CA GLU A 76 2.38 -1.68 11.01
C GLU A 76 1.45 -0.55 10.58
N ASN A 77 1.93 0.69 10.46
CA ASN A 77 1.15 1.80 9.92
C ASN A 77 0.77 1.54 8.45
N VAL A 78 1.71 1.00 7.63
CA VAL A 78 1.38 0.51 6.29
C VAL A 78 0.30 -0.58 6.35
N GLY A 79 0.43 -1.54 7.27
CA GLY A 79 -0.55 -2.61 7.49
C GLY A 79 -1.95 -2.10 7.87
N ARG A 80 -2.05 -1.01 8.64
CA ARG A 80 -3.33 -0.36 8.98
C ARG A 80 -4.02 0.19 7.73
N VAL A 81 -3.29 0.92 6.89
CA VAL A 81 -3.82 1.44 5.62
C VAL A 81 -4.25 0.30 4.69
N LEU A 82 -3.47 -0.79 4.61
CA LEU A 82 -3.85 -1.99 3.86
C LEU A 82 -5.17 -2.56 4.38
N ASN A 83 -5.28 -2.76 5.70
CA ASN A 83 -6.46 -3.34 6.32
C ASN A 83 -7.73 -2.49 6.10
N ASP A 84 -7.62 -1.16 6.21
CA ASP A 84 -8.73 -0.24 5.96
C ASP A 84 -9.21 -0.28 4.49
N ALA A 85 -8.30 -0.63 3.56
CA ALA A 85 -8.63 -0.90 2.17
C ALA A 85 -9.09 -2.35 1.92
N HIS A 86 -9.27 -3.17 2.97
CA HIS A 86 -9.54 -4.61 2.89
C HIS A 86 -8.49 -5.38 2.09
N MET A 87 -7.22 -4.99 2.28
CA MET A 87 -6.02 -5.61 1.72
C MET A 87 -5.09 -6.08 2.86
N ASN A 88 -4.03 -6.77 2.51
CA ASN A 88 -3.01 -7.24 3.44
C ASN A 88 -1.62 -7.24 2.78
N TYR A 89 -0.56 -7.63 3.51
CA TYR A 89 0.81 -7.60 2.98
C TYR A 89 1.03 -8.49 1.76
N SER A 90 0.21 -9.52 1.51
CA SER A 90 0.33 -10.36 0.30
C SER A 90 -0.17 -9.65 -0.96
N ASP A 91 -0.93 -8.58 -0.83
CA ASP A 91 -1.43 -7.76 -1.93
C ASP A 91 -0.41 -6.68 -2.34
N VAL A 92 0.67 -6.50 -1.55
CA VAL A 92 1.70 -5.48 -1.82
C VAL A 92 2.57 -5.92 -2.98
N ALA A 93 2.61 -5.10 -4.04
CA ALA A 93 3.41 -5.34 -5.23
C ALA A 93 4.77 -4.60 -5.17
N SER A 94 4.84 -3.45 -4.50
CA SER A 94 6.04 -2.62 -4.43
C SER A 94 6.15 -1.92 -3.08
N VAL A 95 7.39 -1.80 -2.57
CA VAL A 95 7.74 -1.10 -1.35
C VAL A 95 8.90 -0.14 -1.61
N GLN A 96 8.82 1.08 -1.10
CA GLN A 96 9.91 2.05 -1.04
C GLN A 96 10.25 2.29 0.43
N ILE A 97 11.53 2.20 0.77
CA ILE A 97 12.06 2.44 2.10
C ILE A 97 13.08 3.58 2.03
N TYR A 98 12.85 4.61 2.82
CA TYR A 98 13.73 5.74 2.99
C TYR A 98 14.38 5.64 4.36
N LEU A 99 15.72 5.59 4.42
CA LEU A 99 16.52 5.49 5.66
C LEU A 99 17.39 6.73 5.81
N VAL A 100 17.53 7.23 7.01
CA VAL A 100 18.50 8.30 7.31
C VAL A 100 19.92 7.72 7.39
N ASP A 101 20.06 6.44 7.80
CA ASP A 101 21.35 5.75 7.91
C ASP A 101 21.27 4.33 7.32
N LEU A 102 21.99 4.08 6.22
CA LEU A 102 22.07 2.76 5.59
C LEU A 102 22.86 1.72 6.41
N SER A 103 23.61 2.10 7.44
CA SER A 103 24.22 1.13 8.34
C SER A 103 23.18 0.27 9.06
N GLN A 104 21.93 0.77 9.20
CA GLN A 104 20.80 0.08 9.81
C GLN A 104 20.04 -0.88 8.85
N PHE A 105 20.49 -1.00 7.59
CA PHE A 105 19.83 -1.78 6.55
C PHE A 105 19.59 -3.25 6.94
N GLN A 106 20.53 -3.90 7.65
CA GLN A 106 20.37 -5.30 8.03
C GLN A 106 19.33 -5.49 9.13
N GLU A 107 19.19 -4.54 10.06
CA GLU A 107 18.14 -4.56 11.06
C GLU A 107 16.77 -4.42 10.41
N VAL A 108 16.63 -3.48 9.48
CA VAL A 108 15.40 -3.33 8.67
C VAL A 108 15.07 -4.63 7.95
N ASN A 109 16.04 -5.30 7.29
CA ASN A 109 15.81 -6.57 6.60
C ASN A 109 15.31 -7.67 7.53
N THR A 110 15.84 -7.74 8.74
CA THR A 110 15.46 -8.74 9.73
C THR A 110 13.99 -8.56 10.14
N ILE A 111 13.58 -7.33 10.42
CA ILE A 111 12.21 -7.00 10.81
C ILE A 111 11.25 -7.17 9.61
N TYR A 112 11.63 -6.67 8.44
CA TYR A 112 10.85 -6.70 7.20
C TYR A 112 10.39 -8.12 6.83
N LYS A 113 11.24 -9.14 6.98
CA LYS A 113 10.91 -10.55 6.72
C LYS A 113 9.77 -11.10 7.59
N GLY A 114 9.45 -10.43 8.69
CA GLY A 114 8.30 -10.77 9.54
C GLY A 114 6.96 -10.44 8.89
N TYR A 115 6.92 -9.42 8.04
CA TYR A 115 5.70 -8.88 7.43
C TYR A 115 5.43 -9.43 6.02
N PHE A 116 6.47 -9.59 5.20
CA PHE A 116 6.33 -10.02 3.80
C PHE A 116 6.76 -11.47 3.60
N LYS A 117 5.93 -12.25 2.91
CA LYS A 117 6.15 -13.67 2.58
C LYS A 117 6.29 -13.84 1.07
N ASN A 118 6.74 -14.99 0.63
CA ASN A 118 6.85 -15.29 -0.80
C ASN A 118 5.47 -15.37 -1.48
N PRO A 119 5.33 -14.78 -2.69
CA PRO A 119 6.34 -13.98 -3.39
C PRO A 119 6.58 -12.65 -2.69
N LEU A 120 7.85 -12.22 -2.57
CA LEU A 120 8.19 -10.92 -2.00
C LEU A 120 7.84 -9.80 -2.98
N PRO A 121 7.38 -8.61 -2.49
CA PRO A 121 7.18 -7.44 -3.33
C PRO A 121 8.52 -6.92 -3.89
N SER A 122 8.47 -6.19 -4.99
CA SER A 122 9.63 -5.39 -5.41
C SER A 122 9.97 -4.37 -4.32
N ARG A 123 11.26 -4.07 -4.11
CA ARG A 123 11.67 -3.11 -3.08
C ARG A 123 12.81 -2.22 -3.55
N THR A 124 12.66 -0.92 -3.27
CA THR A 124 13.75 0.06 -3.35
C THR A 124 14.05 0.56 -1.94
N THR A 125 15.32 0.59 -1.56
CA THR A 125 15.78 1.18 -0.31
C THR A 125 16.89 2.18 -0.60
N VAL A 126 16.73 3.41 -0.12
CA VAL A 126 17.69 4.50 -0.33
C VAL A 126 17.97 5.24 0.96
N GLN A 127 19.17 5.81 1.07
CA GLN A 127 19.48 6.77 2.10
C GLN A 127 19.02 8.15 1.70
N VAL A 128 18.42 8.87 2.66
CA VAL A 128 18.00 10.26 2.51
C VAL A 128 18.71 11.15 3.52
N ALA A 129 18.81 12.44 3.25
CA ALA A 129 19.49 13.37 4.12
C ALA A 129 18.80 13.52 5.50
N LYS A 130 17.47 13.53 5.50
CA LYS A 130 16.62 13.56 6.71
C LYS A 130 15.17 13.23 6.37
N LEU A 131 14.40 12.85 7.37
CA LEU A 131 12.95 12.71 7.34
C LEU A 131 12.30 13.74 8.27
N SER A 132 11.00 13.99 8.09
CA SER A 132 10.25 14.89 8.96
C SER A 132 10.17 14.33 10.39
N LEU A 133 9.86 15.18 11.35
CA LEU A 133 9.71 14.83 12.78
C LEU A 133 10.94 14.17 13.42
N GLY A 134 12.09 14.12 12.73
CA GLY A 134 13.27 13.43 13.22
C GLY A 134 13.21 11.90 13.05
N ALA A 135 12.33 11.39 12.20
CA ALA A 135 12.25 9.96 11.92
C ALA A 135 13.51 9.42 11.24
N HIS A 136 13.81 8.15 11.48
CA HIS A 136 14.97 7.45 10.90
C HIS A 136 14.58 6.56 9.72
N ILE A 137 13.29 6.18 9.64
CA ILE A 137 12.72 5.36 8.55
C ILE A 137 11.36 5.91 8.11
N GLU A 138 11.09 5.77 6.81
CA GLU A 138 9.78 5.97 6.21
C GLU A 138 9.53 4.88 5.17
N VAL A 139 8.32 4.33 5.14
CA VAL A 139 7.93 3.25 4.24
C VAL A 139 6.69 3.65 3.44
N ALA A 140 6.80 3.57 2.10
CA ALA A 140 5.67 3.69 1.19
C ALA A 140 5.43 2.36 0.47
N ALA A 141 4.20 2.13 0.00
CA ALA A 141 3.85 0.89 -0.68
C ALA A 141 2.80 1.09 -1.77
N ILE A 142 2.78 0.16 -2.72
CA ILE A 142 1.70 0.00 -3.69
C ILE A 142 1.18 -1.42 -3.56
N ALA A 143 -0.15 -1.57 -3.37
CA ALA A 143 -0.83 -2.84 -3.28
C ALA A 143 -1.92 -2.95 -4.34
N ARG A 144 -2.26 -4.16 -4.75
CA ARG A 144 -3.29 -4.43 -5.76
C ARG A 144 -4.08 -5.69 -5.42
N LYS A 145 -5.41 -5.61 -5.58
CA LYS A 145 -6.34 -6.76 -5.55
C LYS A 145 -6.35 -7.51 -6.87
#